data_a976c2e96d323c05477328d2eb5436e3
#
_entry.id   a976c2e96d323c05477328d2eb5436e3
#
_cell.length_a   1.000
_cell.length_b   1.000
_cell.length_c   1.000
_cell.angle_alpha   90.00
_cell.angle_beta   90.00
_cell.angle_gamma   90.00
#
_symmetry.space_group_name_H-M   'P 1'
#
loop_
_entity.id
_entity.type
_entity.pdbx_description
1 polymer ?
#
loop_
_entity_poly.entity_id
_entity_poly.type
_entity_poly.pdbx_seq_one_letter_code
_entity_poly.pdbx_strand_id
1 'polypeptide(L)'
;MYSALDVARYIIWHCQEKSYAINNLKLQKVLYFVQAQFLVFGKDNKPCFSEKIEAWQYGPVVPNVYRKYKIFGSAHIPCGDMTDDFDIDESDREMINGIVDSCNKYTATRLIDISRKQTPWKDAYESGKTVIDIDEIRKYFSK
;
A
#
# COMPACT_ATOMS: atom_id res chain seq x y z
N MET A 1 3.37 1.54 -15.09
CA MET A 1 2.51 1.41 -13.90
C MET A 1 1.85 0.04 -13.91
N TYR A 2 1.66 -0.50 -12.73
CA TYR A 2 0.99 -1.79 -12.52
C TYR A 2 -0.45 -1.54 -12.08
N SER A 3 -1.27 -2.59 -12.04
CA SER A 3 -2.55 -2.48 -11.34
C SER A 3 -2.32 -2.65 -9.84
N ALA A 4 -3.13 -1.97 -9.04
CA ALA A 4 -3.02 -2.11 -7.58
C ALA A 4 -3.30 -3.54 -7.12
N LEU A 5 -4.21 -4.25 -7.81
CA LEU A 5 -4.49 -5.66 -7.50
C LEU A 5 -3.28 -6.55 -7.73
N ASP A 6 -2.53 -6.33 -8.81
CA ASP A 6 -1.31 -7.11 -9.08
C ASP A 6 -0.23 -6.81 -8.04
N VAL A 7 -0.07 -5.55 -7.66
CA VAL A 7 0.88 -5.17 -6.61
C VAL A 7 0.47 -5.78 -5.28
N ALA A 8 -0.83 -5.77 -4.96
CA ALA A 8 -1.34 -6.37 -3.73
C ALA A 8 -1.09 -7.88 -3.70
N ARG A 9 -1.33 -8.58 -4.82
CA ARG A 9 -1.05 -10.01 -4.91
C ARG A 9 0.43 -10.30 -4.69
N TYR A 10 1.30 -9.50 -5.29
CA TYR A 10 2.74 -9.62 -5.10
C TYR A 10 3.13 -9.40 -3.63
N ILE A 11 2.57 -8.40 -2.98
CA ILE A 11 2.83 -8.12 -1.56
C ILE A 11 2.42 -9.32 -0.71
N ILE A 12 1.24 -9.89 -0.96
CA ILE A 12 0.75 -11.06 -0.21
C ILE A 12 1.70 -12.26 -0.42
N TRP A 13 2.13 -12.47 -1.66
CA TRP A 13 3.07 -13.54 -2.00
C TRP A 13 4.41 -13.34 -1.27
N HIS A 14 4.96 -12.13 -1.29
CA HIS A 14 6.21 -11.81 -0.60
C HIS A 14 6.08 -12.05 0.90
N CYS A 15 4.95 -11.65 1.50
CA CYS A 15 4.68 -11.90 2.91
C CYS A 15 4.67 -13.40 3.21
N GLN A 16 4.05 -14.20 2.34
CA GLN A 16 4.04 -15.65 2.49
C GLN A 16 5.47 -16.22 2.47
N GLU A 17 6.28 -15.77 1.51
CA GLU A 17 7.67 -16.24 1.38
C GLU A 17 8.51 -15.88 2.60
N LYS A 18 8.21 -14.76 3.25
CA LYS A 18 8.94 -14.29 4.44
C LYS A 18 8.29 -14.70 5.75
N SER A 19 7.18 -15.42 5.70
CA SER A 19 6.39 -15.81 6.88
C SER A 19 5.88 -14.59 7.65
N TYR A 20 5.55 -13.51 6.95
CA TYR A 20 4.90 -12.34 7.52
C TYR A 20 3.39 -12.51 7.48
N ALA A 21 2.71 -12.12 8.55
CA ALA A 21 1.26 -12.07 8.58
C ALA A 21 0.78 -10.72 8.06
N ILE A 22 -0.24 -10.70 7.20
CA ILE A 22 -0.82 -9.46 6.69
C ILE A 22 -2.33 -9.58 6.60
N ASN A 23 -3.06 -8.60 7.14
CA ASN A 23 -4.51 -8.52 6.99
C ASN A 23 -4.85 -7.38 6.02
N ASN A 24 -6.14 -7.22 5.71
CA ASN A 24 -6.56 -6.23 4.72
C ASN A 24 -6.22 -4.79 5.14
N LEU A 25 -6.43 -4.44 6.41
CA LEU A 25 -6.11 -3.07 6.87
C LEU A 25 -4.62 -2.77 6.72
N LYS A 26 -3.76 -3.72 7.07
CA LYS A 26 -2.32 -3.55 6.92
C LYS A 26 -1.92 -3.46 5.46
N LEU A 27 -2.52 -4.29 4.61
CA LEU A 27 -2.26 -4.27 3.17
C LEU A 27 -2.53 -2.89 2.56
N GLN A 28 -3.63 -2.25 2.96
CA GLN A 28 -3.96 -0.92 2.46
C GLN A 28 -2.89 0.11 2.82
N LYS A 29 -2.37 0.04 4.05
CA LYS A 29 -1.31 0.96 4.50
C LYS A 29 0.00 0.68 3.79
N VAL A 30 0.33 -0.58 3.57
CA VAL A 30 1.54 -0.96 2.81
C VAL A 30 1.45 -0.41 1.38
N LEU A 31 0.29 -0.53 0.74
CA LEU A 31 0.09 0.02 -0.61
C LEU A 31 0.33 1.53 -0.65
N TYR A 32 -0.15 2.26 0.35
CA TYR A 32 0.07 3.69 0.45
C TYR A 32 1.58 4.02 0.53
N PHE A 33 2.32 3.31 1.38
CA PHE A 33 3.76 3.54 1.52
C PHE A 33 4.54 3.11 0.27
N VAL A 34 4.11 2.04 -0.39
CA VAL A 34 4.71 1.62 -1.67
C VAL A 34 4.51 2.72 -2.72
N GLN A 35 3.30 3.25 -2.83
CA GLN A 35 3.02 4.34 -3.79
C GLN A 35 3.90 5.54 -3.49
N ALA A 36 4.03 5.92 -2.22
CA ALA A 36 4.87 7.04 -1.82
C ALA A 36 6.33 6.81 -2.22
N GLN A 37 6.84 5.60 -2.03
CA GLN A 37 8.21 5.26 -2.39
C GLN A 37 8.45 5.42 -3.88
N PHE A 38 7.54 4.96 -4.72
CA PHE A 38 7.65 5.09 -6.16
C PHE A 38 7.58 6.55 -6.61
N LEU A 39 6.71 7.35 -6.01
CA LEU A 39 6.55 8.76 -6.38
C LEU A 39 7.81 9.57 -6.11
N VAL A 40 8.60 9.19 -5.12
CA VAL A 40 9.81 9.92 -4.72
C VAL A 40 11.08 9.31 -5.32
N PHE A 41 11.20 7.99 -5.29
CA PHE A 41 12.45 7.30 -5.65
C PHE A 41 12.32 6.39 -6.86
N GLY A 42 11.12 6.23 -7.42
CA GLY A 42 10.92 5.39 -8.59
C GLY A 42 11.45 6.03 -9.86
N LYS A 43 11.60 5.20 -10.90
CA LYS A 43 12.04 5.67 -12.23
C LYS A 43 11.04 6.69 -12.77
N ASP A 44 11.53 7.86 -13.15
CA ASP A 44 10.72 8.98 -13.63
C ASP A 44 9.69 9.48 -12.60
N ASN A 45 9.83 9.07 -11.33
CA ASN A 45 8.93 9.45 -10.24
C ASN A 45 7.45 9.17 -10.56
N LYS A 46 7.20 8.08 -11.28
CA LYS A 46 5.86 7.66 -11.65
C LYS A 46 5.21 6.83 -10.55
N PRO A 47 3.88 6.86 -10.44
CA PRO A 47 3.18 6.00 -9.49
C PRO A 47 3.46 4.52 -9.76
N CYS A 48 3.47 3.72 -8.70
CA CYS A 48 3.55 2.27 -8.82
C CYS A 48 2.29 1.71 -9.50
N PHE A 49 1.13 2.26 -9.13
CA PHE A 49 -0.15 1.84 -9.70
C PHE A 49 -1.02 3.06 -10.01
N SER A 50 -1.97 2.88 -10.92
CA SER A 50 -2.81 3.97 -11.42
C SER A 50 -4.04 4.24 -10.56
N GLU A 51 -4.46 3.29 -9.75
CA GLU A 51 -5.66 3.44 -8.92
C GLU A 51 -5.47 4.51 -7.88
N LYS A 52 -6.55 5.21 -7.56
CA LYS A 52 -6.54 6.29 -6.58
C LYS A 52 -6.53 5.73 -5.17
N ILE A 53 -5.90 6.48 -4.26
CA ILE A 53 -5.91 6.19 -2.83
C ILE A 53 -6.93 7.14 -2.20
N GLU A 54 -7.80 6.60 -1.34
CA GLU A 54 -8.84 7.40 -0.68
C GLU A 54 -8.56 7.55 0.81
N ALA A 55 -9.01 8.67 1.35
CA ALA A 55 -8.88 8.97 2.77
C ALA A 55 -10.12 8.45 3.51
N TRP A 56 -9.98 7.27 4.11
CA TRP A 56 -11.04 6.64 4.90
C TRP A 56 -10.75 6.82 6.38
N GLN A 57 -11.73 6.45 7.23
CA GLN A 57 -11.60 6.61 8.69
C GLN A 57 -10.34 5.94 9.25
N TYR A 58 -9.98 4.76 8.73
CA TYR A 58 -8.82 4.01 9.22
C TYR A 58 -7.58 4.21 8.36
N GLY A 59 -7.45 5.37 7.76
CA GLY A 59 -6.27 5.74 6.98
C GLY A 59 -6.47 5.64 5.47
N PRO A 60 -5.36 5.70 4.72
CA PRO A 60 -5.43 5.58 3.26
C PRO A 60 -5.85 4.18 2.82
N VAL A 61 -6.67 4.12 1.79
CA VAL A 61 -7.22 2.86 1.26
C VAL A 61 -7.25 2.90 -0.26
N VAL A 62 -6.94 1.79 -0.91
CA VAL A 62 -7.17 1.56 -2.34
C VAL A 62 -8.46 0.76 -2.46
N PRO A 63 -9.58 1.39 -2.83
CA PRO A 63 -10.91 0.77 -2.68
C PRO A 63 -11.10 -0.57 -3.36
N ASN A 64 -10.62 -0.75 -4.60
CA ASN A 64 -10.83 -2.02 -5.29
C ASN A 64 -10.04 -3.16 -4.66
N VAL A 65 -8.86 -2.87 -4.10
CA VAL A 65 -8.08 -3.86 -3.35
C VAL A 65 -8.78 -4.18 -2.04
N TYR A 66 -9.26 -3.16 -1.34
CA TYR A 66 -9.99 -3.36 -0.09
C TYR A 66 -11.20 -4.27 -0.30
N ARG A 67 -11.98 -4.03 -1.35
CA ARG A 67 -13.16 -4.84 -1.66
C ARG A 67 -12.80 -6.28 -2.00
N LYS A 68 -11.67 -6.50 -2.66
CA LYS A 68 -11.21 -7.84 -3.01
C LYS A 68 -10.93 -8.69 -1.78
N TYR A 69 -10.33 -8.10 -0.74
CA TYR A 69 -9.86 -8.85 0.42
C TYR A 69 -10.71 -8.67 1.67
N LYS A 70 -11.79 -7.89 1.62
CA LYS A 70 -12.63 -7.66 2.80
C LYS A 70 -13.32 -8.91 3.32
N ILE A 71 -13.47 -9.92 2.48
CA ILE A 71 -14.08 -11.20 2.86
C ILE A 71 -13.32 -11.87 4.02
N PHE A 72 -12.03 -11.59 4.14
CA PHE A 72 -11.22 -12.16 5.22
C PHE A 72 -11.35 -11.40 6.54
N GLY A 73 -12.08 -10.28 6.55
CA GLY A 73 -12.27 -9.47 7.75
C GLY A 73 -10.93 -9.02 8.32
N SER A 74 -10.74 -9.23 9.62
CA SER A 74 -9.48 -8.90 10.31
C SER A 74 -8.48 -10.05 10.29
N ALA A 75 -8.82 -11.18 9.69
CA ALA A 75 -7.93 -12.34 9.61
C ALA A 75 -6.80 -12.10 8.61
N HIS A 76 -5.73 -12.84 8.75
CA HIS A 76 -4.63 -12.80 7.81
C HIS A 76 -5.09 -13.33 6.45
N ILE A 77 -4.62 -12.66 5.38
CA ILE A 77 -4.97 -13.05 4.02
C ILE A 77 -4.15 -14.28 3.64
N PRO A 78 -4.82 -15.38 3.21
CA PRO A 78 -4.08 -16.56 2.76
C PRO A 78 -3.48 -16.34 1.37
N CYS A 79 -2.28 -16.84 1.15
CA CYS A 79 -1.63 -16.80 -0.16
C CYS A 79 -2.21 -17.87 -1.09
N GLY A 80 -2.64 -18.99 -0.53
CA GLY A 80 -3.16 -20.10 -1.31
C GLY A 80 -2.13 -20.69 -2.24
N ASP A 81 -2.51 -20.92 -3.49
CA ASP A 81 -1.67 -21.55 -4.50
C ASP A 81 -0.92 -20.53 -5.36
N MET A 82 -0.73 -19.31 -4.88
CA MET A 82 0.01 -18.30 -5.63
C MET A 82 1.41 -18.78 -5.96
N THR A 83 1.81 -18.57 -7.21
CA THR A 83 3.16 -18.83 -7.67
C THR A 83 3.78 -17.52 -8.16
N ASP A 84 5.09 -17.50 -8.38
CA ASP A 84 5.77 -16.31 -8.87
C ASP A 84 5.53 -16.14 -10.37
N ASP A 85 4.32 -15.68 -10.72
CA ASP A 85 3.93 -15.37 -12.09
C ASP A 85 3.68 -13.86 -12.27
N PHE A 86 4.32 -13.05 -11.45
CA PHE A 86 4.09 -11.60 -11.44
C PHE A 86 4.92 -10.91 -12.52
N ASP A 87 4.26 -10.07 -13.32
CA ASP A 87 4.91 -9.25 -14.35
C ASP A 87 5.31 -7.91 -13.73
N ILE A 88 6.28 -7.95 -12.83
CA ILE A 88 6.80 -6.78 -12.13
C ILE A 88 8.32 -6.80 -12.28
N ASP A 89 8.89 -5.69 -12.76
CA ASP A 89 10.33 -5.56 -12.96
C ASP A 89 11.11 -5.80 -11.68
N GLU A 90 12.29 -6.39 -11.80
CA GLU A 90 13.12 -6.75 -10.65
C GLU A 90 13.42 -5.55 -9.74
N SER A 91 13.78 -4.41 -10.32
CA SER A 91 14.08 -3.21 -9.54
C SER A 91 12.86 -2.71 -8.78
N ASP A 92 11.67 -2.85 -9.38
CA ASP A 92 10.42 -2.45 -8.72
C ASP A 92 10.05 -3.42 -7.61
N ARG A 93 10.31 -4.72 -7.82
CA ARG A 93 10.13 -5.73 -6.76
C ARG A 93 11.00 -5.41 -5.54
N GLU A 94 12.24 -5.01 -5.77
CA GLU A 94 13.15 -4.64 -4.67
C GLU A 94 12.61 -3.47 -3.85
N MET A 95 12.05 -2.45 -4.53
CA MET A 95 11.44 -1.32 -3.85
C MET A 95 10.23 -1.74 -3.02
N ILE A 96 9.35 -2.57 -3.61
CA ILE A 96 8.17 -3.08 -2.92
C ILE A 96 8.61 -3.91 -1.71
N ASN A 97 9.56 -4.82 -1.90
CA ASN A 97 10.06 -5.68 -0.82
C ASN A 97 10.61 -4.85 0.36
N GLY A 98 11.37 -3.81 0.05
CA GLY A 98 11.92 -2.94 1.09
C GLY A 98 10.85 -2.30 1.95
N ILE A 99 9.77 -1.82 1.32
CA ILE A 99 8.65 -1.21 2.05
C ILE A 99 7.90 -2.27 2.86
N VAL A 100 7.63 -3.44 2.27
CA VAL A 100 6.92 -4.52 2.99
C VAL A 100 7.73 -4.95 4.21
N ASP A 101 9.02 -5.15 4.04
CA ASP A 101 9.90 -5.58 5.14
C ASP A 101 9.94 -4.53 6.25
N SER A 102 9.99 -3.24 5.90
CA SER A 102 9.94 -2.15 6.88
C SER A 102 8.61 -2.11 7.61
N CYS A 103 7.51 -2.28 6.89
CA CYS A 103 6.17 -2.24 7.48
C CYS A 103 5.89 -3.46 8.37
N ASN A 104 6.59 -4.56 8.14
CA ASN A 104 6.38 -5.78 8.93
C ASN A 104 6.66 -5.56 10.42
N LYS A 105 7.50 -4.61 10.77
CA LYS A 105 7.82 -4.27 12.16
C LYS A 105 6.62 -3.70 12.92
N TYR A 106 5.61 -3.23 12.22
CA TYR A 106 4.50 -2.50 12.80
C TYR A 106 3.21 -3.31 12.67
N THR A 107 2.33 -3.15 13.66
CA THR A 107 0.97 -3.69 13.56
C THR A 107 0.14 -2.86 12.59
N ALA A 108 -0.99 -3.41 12.13
CA ALA A 108 -1.94 -2.65 11.32
C ALA A 108 -2.37 -1.38 12.05
N THR A 109 -2.68 -1.48 13.34
CA THR A 109 -3.10 -0.34 14.17
C THR A 109 -2.02 0.75 14.18
N ARG A 110 -0.75 0.37 14.32
CA ARG A 110 0.33 1.35 14.34
C ARG A 110 0.49 2.04 12.98
N LEU A 111 0.37 1.30 11.89
CA LEU A 111 0.45 1.90 10.55
C LEU A 111 -0.74 2.82 10.27
N ILE A 112 -1.93 2.49 10.76
CA ILE A 112 -3.09 3.38 10.69
C ILE A 112 -2.75 4.70 11.39
N ASP A 113 -2.25 4.61 12.62
CA ASP A 113 -1.91 5.79 13.42
C ASP A 113 -0.86 6.66 12.72
N ILE A 114 0.21 6.04 12.20
CA ILE A 114 1.26 6.76 11.49
C ILE A 114 0.68 7.50 10.28
N SER A 115 -0.09 6.80 9.43
CA SER A 115 -0.61 7.39 8.19
C SER A 115 -1.61 8.52 8.46
N ARG A 116 -2.41 8.41 9.54
CA ARG A 116 -3.41 9.42 9.88
C ARG A 116 -2.79 10.70 10.41
N LYS A 117 -1.54 10.67 10.85
CA LYS A 117 -0.82 11.87 11.29
C LYS A 117 -0.11 12.58 10.14
N GLN A 118 -0.07 11.97 8.97
CA GLN A 118 0.59 12.54 7.80
C GLN A 118 -0.38 13.44 7.02
N THR A 119 0.14 14.57 6.51
CA THR A 119 -0.69 15.57 5.85
C THR A 119 -1.45 15.06 4.62
N PRO A 120 -0.93 14.12 3.80
CA PRO A 120 -1.72 13.64 2.66
C PRO A 120 -3.08 13.09 3.07
N TRP A 121 -3.14 12.24 4.09
CA TRP A 121 -4.40 11.71 4.60
C TRP A 121 -5.18 12.77 5.38
N LYS A 122 -4.49 13.41 6.32
CA LYS A 122 -5.12 14.33 7.27
C LYS A 122 -5.83 15.48 6.55
N ASP A 123 -5.15 16.11 5.60
CA ASP A 123 -5.72 17.27 4.88
C ASP A 123 -6.90 16.81 4.00
N ALA A 124 -6.80 15.68 3.33
CA ALA A 124 -7.89 15.17 2.51
C ALA A 124 -9.10 14.82 3.38
N TYR A 125 -8.88 14.09 4.46
CA TYR A 125 -9.96 13.64 5.33
C TYR A 125 -10.67 14.81 6.01
N GLU A 126 -9.90 15.76 6.55
CA GLU A 126 -10.47 16.92 7.26
C GLU A 126 -11.17 17.90 6.35
N SER A 127 -10.75 18.00 5.09
CA SER A 127 -11.38 18.89 4.11
C SER A 127 -12.56 18.26 3.38
N GLY A 128 -12.86 17.00 3.68
CA GLY A 128 -13.95 16.28 3.03
C GLY A 128 -13.62 15.76 1.64
N LYS A 129 -12.36 15.79 1.25
CA LYS A 129 -11.94 15.19 -0.02
C LYS A 129 -11.84 13.68 0.14
N THR A 130 -12.43 12.94 -0.79
CA THR A 130 -12.35 11.49 -0.76
C THR A 130 -10.98 11.00 -1.22
N VAL A 131 -10.45 11.57 -2.30
CA VAL A 131 -9.20 11.13 -2.92
C VAL A 131 -8.01 11.88 -2.36
N ILE A 132 -6.96 11.15 -2.02
CA ILE A 132 -5.66 11.74 -1.64
C ILE A 132 -4.90 12.03 -2.92
N ASP A 133 -4.53 13.30 -3.13
CA ASP A 133 -3.79 13.72 -4.30
C ASP A 133 -2.37 13.14 -4.27
N ILE A 134 -1.95 12.54 -5.39
CA ILE A 134 -0.60 11.98 -5.48
C ILE A 134 0.49 13.05 -5.34
N ASP A 135 0.21 14.28 -5.76
CA ASP A 135 1.17 15.38 -5.60
C ASP A 135 1.39 15.72 -4.13
N GLU A 136 0.35 15.60 -3.31
CA GLU A 136 0.47 15.79 -1.86
C GLU A 136 1.30 14.67 -1.23
N ILE A 137 1.14 13.43 -1.70
CA ILE A 137 1.96 12.31 -1.23
C ILE A 137 3.42 12.56 -1.60
N ARG A 138 3.68 12.89 -2.88
CA ARG A 138 5.04 13.18 -3.35
C ARG A 138 5.69 14.29 -2.54
N LYS A 139 4.96 15.37 -2.31
CA LYS A 139 5.46 16.52 -1.56
C LYS A 139 5.82 16.15 -0.13
N TYR A 140 4.95 15.39 0.54
CA TYR A 140 5.17 15.01 1.94
C TYR A 140 6.41 14.13 2.08
N PHE A 141 6.57 13.13 1.22
CA PHE A 141 7.65 12.16 1.32
C PHE A 141 8.95 12.63 0.69
N SER A 142 8.95 13.76 -0.02
CA SER A 142 10.16 14.34 -0.64
C SER A 142 10.99 15.20 0.33
N LYS A 143 10.52 15.40 1.53
CA LYS A 143 11.21 16.24 2.51
C LYS A 143 12.47 15.59 3.04
#